data_7a385b0d8110057f96bb7ca97b8cd023
#
_entry.id   7a385b0d8110057f96bb7ca97b8cd023
#
_cell.length_a   1.000
_cell.length_b   1.000
_cell.length_c   1.000
_cell.angle_alpha   90.00
_cell.angle_beta   90.00
_cell.angle_gamma   90.00
#
_symmetry.space_group_name_H-M   'P 1'
#
loop_
_entity.id
_entity.type
_entity.pdbx_description
1 polymer ?
#
loop_
_entity_poly.entity_id
_entity_poly.type
_entity_poly.pdbx_seq_one_letter_code
_entity_poly.pdbx_strand_id
1 'polypeptide(L)'
;MKNIKKSRVHPMVILDSVITGFRLFGIFMILALKEQNWKYYLLVLAGFLLLIVIGIFDYFLKSYEVRDGALIYTKGIINKEAKNINLENIQSIDMSSNILYQAFNLLSVDINLVGGKIRIKPLKKEVALNLIDILRELKQDTSEDIASDQEEKVQESQKEILRLSVKDLAFYGLLRVRFFAALGLILALNGKIRDVFKYLFDNEAYFDELLQKNAKSVAGNITAIFIIIGIFMILVVIASIIHTVVKYYNFILTRKDNNLLCKYGLLNKKSLVIDIDRIQSVKLIYPLRYRFFGLTKLSVETLTNNVSEDLSEQKSTIDVLPLVKNDFAQNFVKNNLGIDLEYYESLESEKIQRKAKIALYRWSLFNCSPLPIIVFAILYFANIDLKLEYKFLSSLALYLVLVSYSILVKNYMLKYNELSYDRHYFKNTFMRQLTIITEFIKVKKVGTINSKTNYFMSKRNLAHISINSIGVNSDIKLKYYDRGYKEKLERDFIVSEVGYE
;
A
#
# COMPACT_ATOMS: atom_id res chain seq x y z
N MET A 1 -18.68 35.99 -6.99
CA MET A 1 -18.09 34.83 -6.28
C MET A 1 -19.19 33.92 -5.77
N LYS A 2 -19.20 32.66 -6.18
CA LYS A 2 -20.17 31.67 -5.68
C LYS A 2 -19.76 31.29 -4.25
N ASN A 3 -20.59 31.63 -3.26
CA ASN A 3 -20.39 31.27 -1.87
C ASN A 3 -21.30 30.08 -1.49
N ILE A 4 -20.77 29.11 -0.75
CA ILE A 4 -21.56 28.05 -0.12
C ILE A 4 -21.79 28.44 1.32
N LYS A 5 -23.06 28.60 1.73
CA LYS A 5 -23.42 28.83 3.14
C LYS A 5 -22.98 27.64 4.00
N LYS A 6 -22.68 27.88 5.25
CA LYS A 6 -22.32 26.85 6.23
C LYS A 6 -23.29 25.68 6.18
N SER A 7 -22.79 24.55 5.74
CA SER A 7 -23.55 23.30 5.53
C SER A 7 -22.96 22.18 6.36
N ARG A 8 -23.82 21.26 6.82
CA ARG A 8 -23.40 20.07 7.55
C ARG A 8 -23.20 18.89 6.62
N VAL A 9 -22.43 17.92 7.08
CA VAL A 9 -22.32 16.61 6.42
C VAL A 9 -23.65 15.85 6.53
N HIS A 10 -23.81 14.76 5.76
CA HIS A 10 -25.02 13.95 5.79
C HIS A 10 -25.14 13.14 7.09
N PRO A 11 -26.35 12.90 7.66
CA PRO A 11 -26.54 12.14 8.91
C PRO A 11 -25.93 10.73 8.91
N MET A 12 -25.65 10.17 7.75
CA MET A 12 -24.95 8.89 7.58
C MET A 12 -23.57 8.85 8.27
N VAL A 13 -23.02 9.99 8.69
CA VAL A 13 -21.79 10.05 9.49
C VAL A 13 -21.91 9.29 10.81
N ILE A 14 -23.12 9.21 11.38
CA ILE A 14 -23.41 8.45 12.60
C ILE A 14 -23.10 6.97 12.38
N LEU A 15 -23.61 6.41 11.26
CA LEU A 15 -23.34 5.02 10.89
C LEU A 15 -21.85 4.77 10.59
N ASP A 16 -21.18 5.73 9.97
CA ASP A 16 -19.73 5.66 9.70
C ASP A 16 -18.92 5.54 11.01
N SER A 17 -19.30 6.30 12.03
CA SER A 17 -18.68 6.23 13.37
C SER A 17 -18.89 4.86 14.02
N VAL A 18 -20.10 4.31 13.92
CA VAL A 18 -20.42 2.96 14.41
C VAL A 18 -19.60 1.88 13.69
N ILE A 19 -19.51 1.94 12.35
CA ILE A 19 -18.74 0.97 11.55
C ILE A 19 -17.24 1.05 11.86
N THR A 20 -16.73 2.26 12.01
CA THR A 20 -15.30 2.46 12.37
C THR A 20 -15.01 1.90 13.76
N GLY A 21 -15.91 2.13 14.71
CA GLY A 21 -15.78 1.60 16.05
C GLY A 21 -15.99 0.09 16.14
N PHE A 22 -16.80 -0.51 15.26
CA PHE A 22 -16.94 -1.96 15.19
C PHE A 22 -15.59 -2.67 14.98
N ARG A 23 -14.67 -2.06 14.25
CA ARG A 23 -13.30 -2.59 14.09
C ARG A 23 -12.52 -2.62 15.40
N LEU A 24 -12.75 -1.65 16.28
CA LEU A 24 -12.10 -1.57 17.59
C LEU A 24 -12.77 -2.52 18.60
N PHE A 25 -14.10 -2.55 18.64
CA PHE A 25 -14.88 -3.36 19.57
C PHE A 25 -15.11 -4.80 19.12
N GLY A 26 -14.80 -5.15 17.86
CA GLY A 26 -14.98 -6.50 17.32
C GLY A 26 -14.23 -7.58 18.11
N ILE A 27 -13.06 -7.26 18.67
CA ILE A 27 -12.30 -8.18 19.53
C ILE A 27 -13.10 -8.48 20.80
N PHE A 28 -13.70 -7.45 21.42
CA PHE A 28 -14.51 -7.63 22.63
C PHE A 28 -15.80 -8.40 22.33
N MET A 29 -16.37 -8.26 21.14
CA MET A 29 -17.51 -9.07 20.70
C MET A 29 -17.14 -10.55 20.57
N ILE A 30 -15.97 -10.86 20.02
CA ILE A 30 -15.47 -12.24 19.95
C ILE A 30 -15.24 -12.80 21.36
N LEU A 31 -14.69 -12.02 22.26
CA LEU A 31 -14.50 -12.40 23.67
C LEU A 31 -15.85 -12.64 24.38
N ALA A 32 -16.84 -11.77 24.15
CA ALA A 32 -18.18 -11.92 24.69
C ALA A 32 -18.84 -13.23 24.25
N LEU A 33 -18.71 -13.56 22.96
CA LEU A 33 -19.23 -14.82 22.39
C LEU A 33 -18.50 -16.06 22.97
N LYS A 34 -17.19 -15.94 23.25
CA LYS A 34 -16.39 -17.04 23.80
C LYS A 34 -16.71 -17.33 25.25
N GLU A 35 -16.78 -16.29 26.07
CA GLU A 35 -16.94 -16.42 27.54
C GLU A 35 -18.40 -16.61 27.97
N GLN A 36 -19.37 -16.39 27.06
CA GLN A 36 -20.83 -16.50 27.29
C GLN A 36 -21.30 -15.78 28.58
N ASN A 37 -20.59 -14.72 28.99
CA ASN A 37 -20.88 -13.99 30.21
C ASN A 37 -21.62 -12.69 29.87
N TRP A 38 -22.79 -12.47 30.47
CA TRP A 38 -23.66 -11.32 30.22
C TRP A 38 -22.96 -9.96 30.41
N LYS A 39 -21.94 -9.89 31.29
CA LYS A 39 -21.15 -8.66 31.51
C LYS A 39 -20.42 -8.20 30.27
N TYR A 40 -19.88 -9.12 29.45
CA TYR A 40 -19.21 -8.78 28.19
C TYR A 40 -20.20 -8.30 27.14
N TYR A 41 -21.43 -8.87 27.09
CA TYR A 41 -22.48 -8.38 26.19
C TYR A 41 -22.92 -6.97 26.57
N LEU A 42 -23.03 -6.67 27.86
CA LEU A 42 -23.37 -5.34 28.35
C LEU A 42 -22.27 -4.33 28.01
N LEU A 43 -21.00 -4.71 28.15
CA LEU A 43 -19.85 -3.86 27.76
C LEU A 43 -19.83 -3.57 26.26
N VAL A 44 -20.10 -4.58 25.42
CA VAL A 44 -20.21 -4.40 23.97
C VAL A 44 -21.37 -3.46 23.62
N LEU A 45 -22.54 -3.65 24.24
CA LEU A 45 -23.70 -2.78 24.05
C LEU A 45 -23.41 -1.33 24.46
N ALA A 46 -22.77 -1.12 25.62
CA ALA A 46 -22.37 0.20 26.09
C ALA A 46 -21.38 0.86 25.11
N GLY A 47 -20.43 0.08 24.57
CA GLY A 47 -19.50 0.55 23.54
C GLY A 47 -20.23 1.00 22.27
N PHE A 48 -21.21 0.24 21.79
CA PHE A 48 -22.01 0.65 20.63
C PHE A 48 -22.84 1.91 20.87
N LEU A 49 -23.47 2.03 22.04
CA LEU A 49 -24.19 3.25 22.41
C LEU A 49 -23.27 4.47 22.45
N LEU A 50 -22.07 4.32 23.03
CA LEU A 50 -21.06 5.38 23.03
C LEU A 50 -20.68 5.81 21.61
N LEU A 51 -20.49 4.86 20.69
CA LEU A 51 -20.16 5.17 19.30
C LEU A 51 -21.28 5.91 18.57
N ILE A 52 -22.54 5.58 18.87
CA ILE A 52 -23.70 6.31 18.33
C ILE A 52 -23.69 7.75 18.85
N VAL A 53 -23.45 7.95 20.14
CA VAL A 53 -23.35 9.28 20.74
C VAL A 53 -22.22 10.10 20.11
N ILE A 54 -21.04 9.50 19.94
CA ILE A 54 -19.91 10.13 19.24
C ILE A 54 -20.31 10.51 17.80
N GLY A 55 -20.98 9.62 17.08
CA GLY A 55 -21.46 9.87 15.72
C GLY A 55 -22.47 11.02 15.63
N ILE A 56 -23.36 11.15 16.63
CA ILE A 56 -24.30 12.27 16.73
C ILE A 56 -23.55 13.59 16.94
N PHE A 57 -22.57 13.63 17.85
CA PHE A 57 -21.72 14.80 18.02
C PHE A 57 -20.94 15.15 16.74
N ASP A 58 -20.39 14.17 16.06
CA ASP A 58 -19.71 14.36 14.77
C ASP A 58 -20.64 15.00 13.73
N TYR A 59 -21.90 14.58 13.64
CA TYR A 59 -22.90 15.17 12.74
C TYR A 59 -23.14 16.67 13.04
N PHE A 60 -23.26 17.03 14.31
CA PHE A 60 -23.53 18.43 14.68
C PHE A 60 -22.29 19.34 14.56
N LEU A 61 -21.11 18.81 14.74
CA LEU A 61 -19.86 19.57 14.81
C LEU A 61 -19.13 19.67 13.48
N LYS A 62 -19.32 18.70 12.56
CA LYS A 62 -18.71 18.74 11.23
C LYS A 62 -19.53 19.64 10.31
N SER A 63 -18.89 20.71 9.83
CA SER A 63 -19.48 21.63 8.86
C SER A 63 -18.44 22.12 7.88
N TYR A 64 -18.89 22.51 6.69
CA TYR A 64 -18.06 23.13 5.65
C TYR A 64 -18.78 24.34 5.08
N GLU A 65 -18.00 25.34 4.67
CA GLU A 65 -18.48 26.51 3.98
C GLU A 65 -17.42 27.00 2.97
N VAL A 66 -17.86 27.62 1.89
CA VAL A 66 -16.96 28.31 0.95
C VAL A 66 -17.29 29.78 1.03
N ARG A 67 -16.32 30.56 1.47
CA ARG A 67 -16.46 32.00 1.68
C ARG A 67 -15.18 32.73 1.30
N ASP A 68 -15.32 33.86 0.61
CA ASP A 68 -14.23 34.75 0.24
C ASP A 68 -13.04 34.06 -0.47
N GLY A 69 -13.34 33.09 -1.35
CA GLY A 69 -12.31 32.33 -2.05
C GLY A 69 -11.56 31.30 -1.19
N ALA A 70 -12.08 30.95 -0.01
CA ALA A 70 -11.51 29.94 0.86
C ALA A 70 -12.54 28.87 1.25
N LEU A 71 -12.07 27.62 1.42
CA LEU A 71 -12.87 26.56 1.99
C LEU A 71 -12.58 26.47 3.49
N ILE A 72 -13.60 26.65 4.31
CA ILE A 72 -13.52 26.51 5.77
C ILE A 72 -14.15 25.20 6.16
N TYR A 73 -13.37 24.31 6.74
CA TYR A 73 -13.83 23.02 7.26
C TYR A 73 -13.66 22.96 8.76
N THR A 74 -14.77 22.74 9.48
CA THR A 74 -14.79 22.67 10.93
C THR A 74 -15.07 21.23 11.37
N LYS A 75 -14.31 20.74 12.34
CA LYS A 75 -14.48 19.42 12.94
C LYS A 75 -14.05 19.43 14.43
N GLY A 76 -14.32 18.34 15.12
CA GLY A 76 -13.82 18.06 16.47
C GLY A 76 -14.88 18.22 17.56
N ILE A 77 -14.91 17.24 18.49
CA ILE A 77 -15.85 17.15 19.62
C ILE A 77 -15.30 17.94 20.81
N ILE A 78 -14.09 17.65 21.23
CA ILE A 78 -13.44 18.27 22.41
C ILE A 78 -12.63 19.49 21.97
N ASN A 79 -11.83 19.34 20.92
CA ASN A 79 -11.04 20.41 20.35
C ASN A 79 -11.61 20.78 18.96
N LYS A 80 -12.24 21.95 18.87
CA LYS A 80 -12.79 22.45 17.61
C LYS A 80 -11.65 22.98 16.74
N GLU A 81 -11.40 22.30 15.63
CA GLU A 81 -10.47 22.73 14.60
C GLU A 81 -11.24 23.32 13.42
N ALA A 82 -11.05 24.61 13.15
CA ALA A 82 -11.49 25.25 11.91
C ALA A 82 -10.28 25.39 11.00
N LYS A 83 -10.25 24.61 9.90
CA LYS A 83 -9.19 24.70 8.89
C LYS A 83 -9.67 25.63 7.78
N ASN A 84 -8.99 26.77 7.65
CA ASN A 84 -9.17 27.71 6.54
C ASN A 84 -8.19 27.33 5.42
N ILE A 85 -8.73 27.00 4.25
CA ILE A 85 -7.98 26.44 3.13
C ILE A 85 -8.05 27.44 1.99
N ASN A 86 -6.91 28.07 1.71
CA ASN A 86 -6.77 28.83 0.48
C ASN A 86 -6.81 27.89 -0.73
N LEU A 87 -7.59 28.23 -1.75
CA LEU A 87 -7.80 27.40 -2.94
C LEU A 87 -6.51 27.17 -3.74
N GLU A 88 -5.55 28.07 -3.67
CA GLU A 88 -4.22 27.91 -4.27
C GLU A 88 -3.45 26.69 -3.72
N ASN A 89 -3.70 26.34 -2.45
CA ASN A 89 -3.07 25.20 -1.80
C ASN A 89 -3.71 23.85 -2.17
N ILE A 90 -4.85 23.86 -2.87
CA ILE A 90 -5.51 22.63 -3.33
C ILE A 90 -4.71 22.02 -4.46
N GLN A 91 -4.21 20.81 -4.24
CA GLN A 91 -3.47 20.04 -5.24
C GLN A 91 -4.39 19.23 -6.14
N SER A 92 -5.22 18.40 -5.55
CA SER A 92 -6.20 17.58 -6.26
C SER A 92 -7.45 17.38 -5.42
N ILE A 93 -8.56 17.10 -6.09
CA ILE A 93 -9.83 16.76 -5.46
C ILE A 93 -10.21 15.37 -5.96
N ASP A 94 -10.19 14.41 -5.04
CA ASP A 94 -10.52 13.02 -5.31
C ASP A 94 -11.92 12.69 -4.79
N MET A 95 -12.59 11.76 -5.44
CA MET A 95 -13.89 11.27 -5.02
C MET A 95 -13.83 9.78 -4.68
N SER A 96 -14.53 9.39 -3.62
CA SER A 96 -14.70 7.98 -3.29
C SER A 96 -16.09 7.69 -2.75
N SER A 97 -16.57 6.46 -3.01
CA SER A 97 -17.88 6.01 -2.51
C SER A 97 -17.77 4.54 -2.14
N ASN A 98 -18.00 4.22 -0.88
CA ASN A 98 -18.09 2.83 -0.41
C ASN A 98 -19.49 2.24 -0.73
N ILE A 99 -19.66 0.94 -0.52
CA ILE A 99 -20.93 0.24 -0.85
C ILE A 99 -22.14 0.87 -0.16
N LEU A 100 -22.01 1.30 1.09
CA LEU A 100 -23.09 1.96 1.83
C LEU A 100 -23.40 3.33 1.24
N TYR A 101 -22.37 4.11 0.92
CA TYR A 101 -22.54 5.42 0.28
C TYR A 101 -23.19 5.28 -1.10
N GLN A 102 -22.82 4.24 -1.87
CA GLN A 102 -23.46 3.96 -3.16
C GLN A 102 -24.96 3.67 -3.00
N ALA A 103 -25.36 2.88 -1.99
CA ALA A 103 -26.76 2.56 -1.72
C ALA A 103 -27.61 3.81 -1.39
N PHE A 104 -27.00 4.83 -0.76
CA PHE A 104 -27.67 6.08 -0.37
C PHE A 104 -27.32 7.27 -1.27
N ASN A 105 -26.72 7.03 -2.43
CA ASN A 105 -26.26 8.07 -3.37
C ASN A 105 -25.38 9.16 -2.71
N LEU A 106 -24.42 8.71 -1.89
CA LEU A 106 -23.47 9.55 -1.16
C LEU A 106 -22.07 9.42 -1.71
N LEU A 107 -21.26 10.48 -1.53
CA LEU A 107 -19.84 10.54 -1.87
C LEU A 107 -19.02 11.05 -0.70
N SER A 108 -17.75 10.69 -0.70
CA SER A 108 -16.69 11.33 0.07
C SER A 108 -15.84 12.19 -0.88
N VAL A 109 -15.59 13.42 -0.51
CA VAL A 109 -14.71 14.33 -1.24
C VAL A 109 -13.41 14.47 -0.45
N ASP A 110 -12.33 14.07 -1.06
CA ASP A 110 -10.98 14.11 -0.52
C ASP A 110 -10.21 15.26 -1.17
N ILE A 111 -9.90 16.30 -0.43
CA ILE A 111 -9.18 17.48 -0.90
C ILE A 111 -7.73 17.36 -0.45
N ASN A 112 -6.83 17.15 -1.40
CA ASN A 112 -5.40 17.03 -1.17
C ASN A 112 -4.76 18.43 -1.22
N LEU A 113 -4.00 18.78 -0.17
CA LEU A 113 -3.35 20.08 0.01
C LEU A 113 -1.83 19.93 0.04
N VAL A 114 -1.10 21.03 -0.12
CA VAL A 114 0.37 21.06 0.02
C VAL A 114 0.84 20.60 1.41
N GLY A 115 0.01 20.69 2.44
CA GLY A 115 0.38 20.35 3.81
C GLY A 115 -0.48 19.25 4.46
N GLY A 116 -1.31 18.54 3.68
CA GLY A 116 -2.16 17.50 4.24
C GLY A 116 -3.35 17.15 3.37
N LYS A 117 -4.30 16.44 3.96
CA LYS A 117 -5.53 16.01 3.30
C LYS A 117 -6.74 16.35 4.17
N ILE A 118 -7.78 16.86 3.54
CA ILE A 118 -9.08 17.07 4.19
C ILE A 118 -10.09 16.18 3.52
N ARG A 119 -10.86 15.45 4.34
CA ARG A 119 -11.91 14.56 3.87
C ARG A 119 -13.26 15.06 4.36
N ILE A 120 -14.11 15.46 3.43
CA ILE A 120 -15.50 15.86 3.70
C ILE A 120 -16.40 14.67 3.35
N LYS A 121 -16.92 14.01 4.36
CA LYS A 121 -17.77 12.83 4.21
C LYS A 121 -18.78 12.68 5.34
N PRO A 122 -19.96 12.08 5.06
CA PRO A 122 -20.54 11.82 3.75
C PRO A 122 -21.29 13.04 3.20
N LEU A 123 -21.35 13.19 1.88
CA LEU A 123 -22.12 14.20 1.17
C LEU A 123 -23.08 13.55 0.17
N LYS A 124 -24.26 14.14 -0.10
CA LYS A 124 -25.10 13.75 -1.24
C LYS A 124 -24.31 13.98 -2.54
N LYS A 125 -24.47 13.09 -3.52
CA LYS A 125 -23.72 13.13 -4.79
C LYS A 125 -23.84 14.49 -5.48
N GLU A 126 -25.04 15.05 -5.58
CA GLU A 126 -25.29 16.37 -6.19
C GLU A 126 -24.57 17.49 -5.46
N VAL A 127 -24.60 17.47 -4.10
CA VAL A 127 -23.94 18.48 -3.28
C VAL A 127 -22.42 18.36 -3.39
N ALA A 128 -21.90 17.13 -3.45
CA ALA A 128 -20.47 16.89 -3.62
C ALA A 128 -19.96 17.40 -4.98
N LEU A 129 -20.70 17.12 -6.06
CA LEU A 129 -20.36 17.60 -7.40
C LEU A 129 -20.41 19.12 -7.48
N ASN A 130 -21.46 19.76 -6.98
CA ASN A 130 -21.57 21.22 -6.93
C ASN A 130 -20.41 21.85 -6.10
N LEU A 131 -20.05 21.25 -4.96
CA LEU A 131 -18.89 21.70 -4.18
C LEU A 131 -17.59 21.64 -5.01
N ILE A 132 -17.38 20.53 -5.72
CA ILE A 132 -16.19 20.34 -6.55
C ILE A 132 -16.14 21.36 -7.68
N ASP A 133 -17.25 21.61 -8.36
CA ASP A 133 -17.35 22.54 -9.46
C ASP A 133 -17.06 23.98 -8.98
N ILE A 134 -17.63 24.38 -7.85
CA ILE A 134 -17.35 25.69 -7.24
C ILE A 134 -15.87 25.82 -6.86
N LEU A 135 -15.27 24.79 -6.25
CA LEU A 135 -13.84 24.81 -5.89
C LEU A 135 -12.93 24.87 -7.13
N ARG A 136 -13.34 24.25 -8.25
CA ARG A 136 -12.61 24.32 -9.52
C ARG A 136 -12.75 25.68 -10.19
N GLU A 137 -13.96 26.24 -10.28
CA GLU A 137 -14.20 27.58 -10.84
C GLU A 137 -13.40 28.64 -10.08
N LEU A 138 -13.48 28.66 -8.76
CA LEU A 138 -12.74 29.62 -7.93
C LEU A 138 -11.22 29.48 -8.03
N LYS A 139 -10.72 28.25 -8.31
CA LYS A 139 -9.30 28.03 -8.58
C LYS A 139 -8.90 28.56 -9.96
N GLN A 140 -9.79 28.57 -10.94
CA GLN A 140 -9.55 29.09 -12.28
C GLN A 140 -9.54 30.60 -12.32
N ASP A 141 -10.38 31.28 -11.54
CA ASP A 141 -10.37 32.76 -11.40
C ASP A 141 -9.03 33.26 -10.84
N THR A 142 -8.22 32.40 -10.20
CA THR A 142 -6.89 32.74 -9.65
C THR A 142 -5.73 32.38 -10.58
N SER A 143 -5.98 31.55 -11.60
CA SER A 143 -5.00 31.19 -12.64
C SER A 143 -5.74 31.13 -13.98
N GLU A 144 -5.50 32.07 -14.84
CA GLU A 144 -5.95 32.05 -16.24
C GLU A 144 -5.49 30.72 -16.88
N ASP A 145 -6.42 30.10 -17.61
CA ASP A 145 -6.35 28.83 -18.32
C ASP A 145 -6.57 27.56 -17.48
N ILE A 146 -7.80 27.07 -17.55
CA ILE A 146 -8.23 25.75 -18.04
C ILE A 146 -9.76 25.60 -17.86
N ALA A 147 -10.43 25.56 -19.01
CA ALA A 147 -11.87 25.55 -19.17
C ALA A 147 -12.63 24.43 -18.41
N SER A 148 -13.77 24.85 -17.87
CA SER A 148 -14.89 24.01 -17.45
C SER A 148 -15.32 23.03 -18.53
N ASP A 149 -15.65 21.77 -18.16
CA ASP A 149 -16.85 21.15 -18.71
C ASP A 149 -17.28 19.87 -17.94
N GLN A 150 -18.49 19.92 -17.55
CA GLN A 150 -19.56 18.94 -17.32
C GLN A 150 -19.24 17.45 -17.46
N GLU A 151 -19.46 16.66 -16.38
CA GLU A 151 -19.25 15.21 -16.35
C GLU A 151 -20.15 14.39 -17.33
N GLU A 152 -21.16 14.97 -17.94
CA GLU A 152 -22.02 14.26 -18.91
C GLU A 152 -21.73 14.55 -20.38
N LYS A 153 -20.88 15.57 -20.72
CA LYS A 153 -20.53 15.90 -22.11
C LYS A 153 -19.07 15.68 -22.49
N VAL A 154 -18.23 15.15 -21.60
CA VAL A 154 -16.78 15.03 -21.83
C VAL A 154 -16.42 13.62 -22.33
N GLN A 155 -17.19 13.04 -23.24
CA GLN A 155 -16.75 11.81 -23.95
C GLN A 155 -15.87 12.09 -25.17
N GLU A 156 -15.77 13.32 -25.67
CA GLU A 156 -15.18 13.57 -27.00
C GLU A 156 -13.69 13.95 -27.02
N SER A 157 -13.01 14.22 -25.89
CA SER A 157 -11.58 14.56 -25.92
C SER A 157 -10.68 13.85 -24.91
N GLN A 158 -11.20 12.90 -24.12
CA GLN A 158 -10.38 12.13 -23.20
C GLN A 158 -9.77 10.93 -23.91
N LYS A 159 -8.45 10.92 -24.10
CA LYS A 159 -7.73 9.78 -24.64
C LYS A 159 -7.68 8.67 -23.60
N GLU A 160 -8.47 7.61 -23.79
CA GLU A 160 -8.36 6.40 -22.98
C GLU A 160 -6.99 5.76 -23.23
N ILE A 161 -6.19 5.62 -22.17
CA ILE A 161 -4.84 5.03 -22.24
C ILE A 161 -4.90 3.54 -21.97
N LEU A 162 -5.66 3.15 -20.93
CA LEU A 162 -5.74 1.76 -20.49
C LEU A 162 -7.10 1.46 -19.89
N ARG A 163 -7.65 0.32 -20.30
CA ARG A 163 -8.81 -0.33 -19.66
C ARG A 163 -8.44 -1.77 -19.35
N LEU A 164 -8.59 -2.19 -18.10
CA LEU A 164 -8.33 -3.57 -17.71
C LEU A 164 -9.60 -4.40 -17.80
N SER A 165 -9.50 -5.55 -18.46
CA SER A 165 -10.59 -6.53 -18.54
C SER A 165 -10.71 -7.32 -17.24
N VAL A 166 -11.87 -7.96 -16.99
CA VAL A 166 -12.04 -8.86 -15.85
C VAL A 166 -11.06 -10.02 -15.89
N LYS A 167 -10.68 -10.50 -17.08
CA LYS A 167 -9.67 -11.56 -17.27
C LYS A 167 -8.30 -11.11 -16.79
N ASP A 168 -7.88 -9.88 -17.15
CA ASP A 168 -6.60 -9.32 -16.70
C ASP A 168 -6.58 -9.17 -15.17
N LEU A 169 -7.70 -8.73 -14.59
CA LEU A 169 -7.84 -8.58 -13.14
C LEU A 169 -7.84 -9.93 -12.41
N ALA A 170 -8.45 -10.97 -12.99
CA ALA A 170 -8.41 -12.32 -12.45
C ALA A 170 -6.98 -12.87 -12.47
N PHE A 171 -6.26 -12.69 -13.60
CA PHE A 171 -4.86 -13.06 -13.71
C PHE A 171 -3.97 -12.28 -12.72
N TYR A 172 -4.24 -10.99 -12.54
CA TYR A 172 -3.59 -10.18 -11.52
C TYR A 172 -3.84 -10.73 -10.10
N GLY A 173 -5.08 -11.13 -9.80
CA GLY A 173 -5.44 -11.75 -8.53
C GLY A 173 -4.68 -13.04 -8.27
N LEU A 174 -4.51 -13.88 -9.29
CA LEU A 174 -3.72 -15.11 -9.22
C LEU A 174 -2.24 -14.82 -8.90
N LEU A 175 -1.64 -13.85 -9.59
CA LEU A 175 -0.24 -13.47 -9.34
C LEU A 175 -0.01 -12.81 -7.98
N ARG A 176 -1.05 -12.26 -7.36
CA ARG A 176 -0.98 -11.53 -6.08
C ARG A 176 -1.12 -12.41 -4.84
N VAL A 177 -1.44 -13.69 -4.99
CA VAL A 177 -1.64 -14.62 -3.86
C VAL A 177 -0.43 -14.62 -2.91
N ARG A 178 -0.69 -14.44 -1.61
CA ARG A 178 0.31 -14.48 -0.54
C ARG A 178 0.30 -15.83 0.15
N PHE A 179 0.87 -16.85 -0.48
CA PHE A 179 0.85 -18.23 0.01
C PHE A 179 1.35 -18.37 1.45
N PHE A 180 2.46 -17.75 1.81
CA PHE A 180 3.00 -17.83 3.17
C PHE A 180 2.11 -17.17 4.23
N ALA A 181 1.42 -16.07 3.89
CA ALA A 181 0.46 -15.47 4.80
C ALA A 181 -0.77 -16.36 5.01
N ALA A 182 -1.23 -17.04 3.95
CA ALA A 182 -2.30 -18.01 4.03
C ALA A 182 -1.90 -19.24 4.88
N LEU A 183 -0.69 -19.76 4.68
CA LEU A 183 -0.16 -20.87 5.49
C LEU A 183 -0.04 -20.47 6.98
N GLY A 184 0.45 -19.26 7.26
CA GLY A 184 0.51 -18.72 8.62
C GLY A 184 -0.87 -18.60 9.27
N LEU A 185 -1.90 -18.24 8.50
CA LEU A 185 -3.28 -18.20 8.96
C LEU A 185 -3.81 -19.60 9.29
N ILE A 186 -3.51 -20.62 8.47
CA ILE A 186 -3.86 -22.02 8.74
C ILE A 186 -3.27 -22.46 10.08
N LEU A 187 -1.98 -22.20 10.28
CA LEU A 187 -1.29 -22.60 11.51
C LEU A 187 -1.87 -21.87 12.75
N ALA A 188 -2.23 -20.61 12.61
CA ALA A 188 -2.85 -19.82 13.68
C ALA A 188 -4.28 -20.29 14.02
N LEU A 189 -5.00 -20.83 13.04
CA LEU A 189 -6.39 -21.29 13.19
C LEU A 189 -6.51 -22.78 13.49
N ASN A 190 -5.40 -23.51 13.71
CA ASN A 190 -5.36 -24.97 13.82
C ASN A 190 -6.41 -25.57 14.78
N GLY A 191 -6.69 -24.92 15.94
CA GLY A 191 -7.76 -25.34 16.85
C GLY A 191 -9.18 -24.96 16.39
N LYS A 192 -9.32 -23.92 15.55
CA LYS A 192 -10.62 -23.38 15.10
C LYS A 192 -11.13 -24.00 13.80
N ILE A 193 -10.24 -24.54 12.97
CA ILE A 193 -10.61 -25.19 11.70
C ILE A 193 -11.49 -26.40 11.99
N ARG A 194 -11.18 -27.15 13.05
CA ARG A 194 -11.99 -28.30 13.50
C ARG A 194 -13.41 -27.87 13.89
N ASP A 195 -13.53 -26.80 14.67
CA ASP A 195 -14.84 -26.26 15.12
C ASP A 195 -15.67 -25.75 13.94
N VAL A 196 -15.04 -25.05 12.98
CA VAL A 196 -15.71 -24.55 11.77
C VAL A 196 -16.16 -25.69 10.86
N PHE A 197 -15.34 -26.73 10.69
CA PHE A 197 -15.70 -27.91 9.91
C PHE A 197 -16.86 -28.68 10.54
N LYS A 198 -16.85 -28.82 11.89
CA LYS A 198 -17.95 -29.40 12.67
C LYS A 198 -19.26 -28.62 12.42
N TYR A 199 -19.20 -27.29 12.43
CA TYR A 199 -20.37 -26.44 12.24
C TYR A 199 -20.93 -26.44 10.80
N LEU A 200 -20.04 -26.54 9.80
CA LEU A 200 -20.46 -26.48 8.38
C LEU A 200 -20.99 -27.82 7.85
N PHE A 201 -20.53 -28.93 8.35
CA PHE A 201 -20.85 -30.25 7.80
C PHE A 201 -21.69 -31.12 8.72
N ASP A 202 -22.05 -30.63 9.92
CA ASP A 202 -22.87 -31.34 10.97
C ASP A 202 -22.56 -32.81 11.15
N ASN A 203 -21.31 -33.25 10.86
CA ASN A 203 -20.90 -34.63 10.82
C ASN A 203 -19.50 -34.78 11.47
N GLU A 204 -19.51 -34.84 12.83
CA GLU A 204 -18.27 -35.12 13.59
C GLU A 204 -17.64 -36.49 13.16
N ALA A 205 -18.47 -37.46 12.83
CA ALA A 205 -18.02 -38.79 12.47
C ALA A 205 -17.17 -38.82 11.20
N TYR A 206 -17.47 -37.99 10.21
CA TYR A 206 -16.75 -37.99 8.93
C TYR A 206 -15.35 -37.41 9.04
N PHE A 207 -15.17 -36.35 9.84
CA PHE A 207 -13.85 -35.76 10.05
C PHE A 207 -12.98 -36.60 10.97
N ASP A 208 -13.58 -37.16 12.04
CA ASP A 208 -12.88 -38.08 12.94
C ASP A 208 -12.63 -39.43 12.27
N GLU A 209 -13.51 -39.90 11.39
CA GLU A 209 -13.29 -41.11 10.57
C GLU A 209 -12.18 -40.88 9.53
N LEU A 210 -12.12 -39.72 8.88
CA LEU A 210 -11.03 -39.33 8.00
C LEU A 210 -9.69 -39.22 8.72
N LEU A 211 -9.68 -38.74 9.96
CA LEU A 211 -8.46 -38.67 10.78
C LEU A 211 -8.12 -39.99 11.49
N GLN A 212 -9.09 -40.73 12.00
CA GLN A 212 -8.85 -41.97 12.76
C GLN A 212 -8.68 -43.20 11.89
N LYS A 213 -9.43 -43.35 10.79
CA LYS A 213 -9.30 -44.50 9.87
C LYS A 213 -7.93 -44.52 9.17
N ASN A 214 -7.33 -43.34 9.01
CA ASN A 214 -5.99 -43.17 8.46
C ASN A 214 -4.89 -43.05 9.51
N ALA A 215 -5.23 -42.99 10.82
CA ALA A 215 -4.26 -42.88 11.92
C ALA A 215 -3.39 -44.13 12.10
N LYS A 216 -3.77 -45.24 11.52
CA LYS A 216 -2.97 -46.51 11.58
C LYS A 216 -1.83 -46.57 10.55
N SER A 217 -1.79 -45.65 9.56
CA SER A 217 -0.63 -45.46 8.68
C SER A 217 -0.19 -43.99 8.66
N VAL A 218 1.07 -43.73 8.98
CA VAL A 218 1.69 -42.38 8.91
C VAL A 218 1.51 -41.77 7.51
N ALA A 219 1.52 -42.59 6.45
CA ALA A 219 1.31 -42.20 5.08
C ALA A 219 -0.12 -41.64 4.81
N GLY A 220 -1.16 -42.26 5.41
CA GLY A 220 -2.55 -41.81 5.24
C GLY A 220 -2.82 -40.45 5.89
N ASN A 221 -2.24 -40.21 7.06
CA ASN A 221 -2.33 -38.92 7.73
C ASN A 221 -1.67 -37.79 6.94
N ILE A 222 -0.51 -38.04 6.35
CA ILE A 222 0.21 -37.09 5.51
C ILE A 222 -0.63 -36.72 4.27
N THR A 223 -1.22 -37.72 3.61
CA THR A 223 -2.06 -37.50 2.43
C THR A 223 -3.30 -36.63 2.74
N ALA A 224 -3.99 -36.92 3.85
CA ALA A 224 -5.14 -36.13 4.29
C ALA A 224 -4.75 -34.66 4.57
N ILE A 225 -3.61 -34.44 5.23
CA ILE A 225 -3.08 -33.09 5.48
C ILE A 225 -2.79 -32.36 4.16
N PHE A 226 -2.16 -33.02 3.17
CA PHE A 226 -1.90 -32.39 1.87
C PHE A 226 -3.18 -32.07 1.11
N ILE A 227 -4.22 -32.89 1.19
CA ILE A 227 -5.53 -32.63 0.57
C ILE A 227 -6.17 -31.38 1.22
N ILE A 228 -6.20 -31.31 2.55
CA ILE A 228 -6.77 -30.16 3.28
C ILE A 228 -6.01 -28.87 2.93
N ILE A 229 -4.68 -28.91 2.93
CA ILE A 229 -3.83 -27.78 2.54
C ILE A 229 -4.13 -27.41 1.08
N GLY A 230 -4.28 -28.37 0.17
CA GLY A 230 -4.59 -28.13 -1.23
C GLY A 230 -5.93 -27.42 -1.42
N ILE A 231 -6.99 -27.90 -0.78
CA ILE A 231 -8.31 -27.27 -0.82
C ILE A 231 -8.24 -25.83 -0.28
N PHE A 232 -7.59 -25.64 0.87
CA PHE A 232 -7.43 -24.31 1.45
C PHE A 232 -6.65 -23.36 0.51
N MET A 233 -5.59 -23.84 -0.12
CA MET A 233 -4.82 -23.06 -1.09
C MET A 233 -5.67 -22.64 -2.28
N ILE A 234 -6.55 -23.50 -2.77
CA ILE A 234 -7.51 -23.16 -3.85
C ILE A 234 -8.46 -22.05 -3.36
N LEU A 235 -9.00 -22.16 -2.17
CA LEU A 235 -9.87 -21.13 -1.58
C LEU A 235 -9.15 -19.77 -1.45
N VAL A 236 -7.90 -19.76 -1.02
CA VAL A 236 -7.07 -18.55 -0.93
C VAL A 236 -6.83 -17.93 -2.30
N VAL A 237 -6.59 -18.74 -3.33
CA VAL A 237 -6.45 -18.27 -4.72
C VAL A 237 -7.76 -17.62 -5.18
N ILE A 238 -8.89 -18.30 -5.00
CA ILE A 238 -10.21 -17.78 -5.38
C ILE A 238 -10.50 -16.46 -4.64
N ALA A 239 -10.27 -16.40 -3.33
CA ALA A 239 -10.44 -15.20 -2.53
C ALA A 239 -9.53 -14.04 -3.01
N SER A 240 -8.28 -14.33 -3.39
CA SER A 240 -7.37 -13.34 -3.95
C SER A 240 -7.84 -12.79 -5.30
N ILE A 241 -8.38 -13.65 -6.17
CA ILE A 241 -8.96 -13.27 -7.46
C ILE A 241 -10.17 -12.36 -7.23
N ILE A 242 -11.15 -12.82 -6.43
CA ILE A 242 -12.35 -12.05 -6.11
C ILE A 242 -11.98 -10.67 -5.53
N HIS A 243 -11.10 -10.66 -4.53
CA HIS A 243 -10.65 -9.40 -3.91
C HIS A 243 -10.03 -8.44 -4.93
N THR A 244 -9.21 -8.94 -5.86
CA THR A 244 -8.53 -8.13 -6.86
C THR A 244 -9.50 -7.61 -7.92
N VAL A 245 -10.40 -8.46 -8.40
CA VAL A 245 -11.46 -8.07 -9.34
C VAL A 245 -12.35 -7.00 -8.70
N VAL A 246 -12.84 -7.21 -7.49
CA VAL A 246 -13.68 -6.24 -6.78
C VAL A 246 -12.96 -4.91 -6.57
N LYS A 247 -11.68 -4.95 -6.20
CA LYS A 247 -10.88 -3.75 -5.94
C LYS A 247 -10.64 -2.90 -7.18
N TYR A 248 -10.31 -3.52 -8.31
CA TYR A 248 -9.93 -2.83 -9.56
C TYR A 248 -11.00 -2.92 -10.65
N TYR A 249 -12.21 -3.32 -10.29
CA TYR A 249 -13.31 -3.44 -11.24
C TYR A 249 -13.47 -2.19 -12.09
N ASN A 250 -13.68 -2.37 -13.41
CA ASN A 250 -13.78 -1.29 -14.39
C ASN A 250 -12.66 -0.24 -14.28
N PHE A 251 -11.42 -0.73 -14.18
CA PHE A 251 -10.25 0.15 -14.14
C PHE A 251 -10.07 0.83 -15.48
N ILE A 252 -10.13 2.16 -15.46
CA ILE A 252 -9.93 3.03 -16.63
C ILE A 252 -8.91 4.09 -16.26
N LEU A 253 -7.89 4.22 -17.09
CA LEU A 253 -6.92 5.30 -17.04
C LEU A 253 -7.09 6.18 -18.27
N THR A 254 -7.39 7.44 -18.06
CA THR A 254 -7.49 8.45 -19.12
C THR A 254 -6.52 9.59 -18.87
N ARG A 255 -6.11 10.29 -19.93
CA ARG A 255 -5.35 11.53 -19.85
C ARG A 255 -6.20 12.67 -20.37
N LYS A 256 -6.25 13.75 -19.60
CA LYS A 256 -6.77 15.04 -20.03
C LYS A 256 -5.70 16.08 -19.73
N ASP A 257 -5.16 16.70 -20.77
CA ASP A 257 -4.08 17.69 -20.68
C ASP A 257 -2.89 17.15 -19.85
N ASN A 258 -2.58 17.81 -18.75
CA ASN A 258 -1.51 17.45 -17.81
C ASN A 258 -1.96 16.54 -16.65
N ASN A 259 -3.20 16.06 -16.68
CA ASN A 259 -3.79 15.24 -15.61
C ASN A 259 -4.01 13.80 -16.07
N LEU A 260 -3.67 12.85 -15.20
CA LEU A 260 -4.05 11.44 -15.30
C LEU A 260 -5.27 11.20 -14.41
N LEU A 261 -6.34 10.65 -14.98
CA LEU A 261 -7.56 10.31 -14.27
C LEU A 261 -7.68 8.78 -14.16
N CYS A 262 -7.65 8.26 -12.94
CA CYS A 262 -7.82 6.85 -12.62
C CYS A 262 -9.19 6.60 -12.00
N LYS A 263 -10.06 5.82 -12.67
CA LYS A 263 -11.37 5.41 -12.14
C LYS A 263 -11.38 3.90 -11.96
N TYR A 264 -11.77 3.40 -10.79
CA TYR A 264 -11.84 1.96 -10.52
C TYR A 264 -12.64 1.63 -9.26
N GLY A 265 -13.03 0.35 -9.13
CA GLY A 265 -13.62 -0.24 -7.94
C GLY A 265 -15.09 -0.57 -8.06
N LEU A 266 -15.50 -1.72 -7.51
CA LEU A 266 -16.88 -2.17 -7.46
C LEU A 266 -17.57 -1.74 -6.15
N LEU A 267 -17.05 -2.22 -5.03
CA LEU A 267 -17.59 -1.91 -3.70
C LEU A 267 -17.11 -0.56 -3.18
N ASN A 268 -15.87 -0.19 -3.50
CA ASN A 268 -15.28 1.10 -3.17
C ASN A 268 -14.86 1.78 -4.48
N LYS A 269 -15.76 2.55 -5.06
CA LYS A 269 -15.49 3.35 -6.26
C LYS A 269 -14.55 4.48 -5.91
N LYS A 270 -13.48 4.63 -6.70
CA LYS A 270 -12.49 5.70 -6.56
C LYS A 270 -12.31 6.41 -7.89
N SER A 271 -12.24 7.73 -7.85
CA SER A 271 -11.86 8.58 -8.97
C SER A 271 -10.75 9.50 -8.46
N LEU A 272 -9.53 9.26 -8.95
CA LEU A 272 -8.31 9.94 -8.54
C LEU A 272 -7.81 10.80 -9.69
N VAL A 273 -7.47 12.05 -9.39
CA VAL A 273 -6.86 13.00 -10.34
C VAL A 273 -5.40 13.20 -9.95
N ILE A 274 -4.48 12.89 -10.87
CA ILE A 274 -3.04 12.97 -10.67
C ILE A 274 -2.49 14.00 -11.65
N ASP A 275 -2.03 15.12 -11.15
CA ASP A 275 -1.30 16.13 -11.90
C ASP A 275 0.14 15.62 -12.15
N ILE A 276 0.56 15.56 -13.42
CA ILE A 276 1.86 15.01 -13.84
C ILE A 276 3.01 15.86 -13.28
N ASP A 277 2.88 17.16 -13.22
CA ASP A 277 3.93 18.06 -12.70
C ASP A 277 4.18 17.86 -11.21
N ARG A 278 3.15 17.40 -10.49
CA ARG A 278 3.20 17.14 -9.06
C ARG A 278 3.70 15.75 -8.68
N ILE A 279 3.95 14.89 -9.67
CA ILE A 279 4.58 13.58 -9.43
C ILE A 279 6.02 13.83 -8.95
N GLN A 280 6.31 13.27 -7.78
CA GLN A 280 7.63 13.38 -7.15
C GLN A 280 8.50 12.15 -7.44
N SER A 281 7.87 10.98 -7.43
CA SER A 281 8.54 9.71 -7.64
C SER A 281 7.70 8.81 -8.54
N VAL A 282 8.37 8.11 -9.44
CA VAL A 282 7.77 7.10 -10.33
C VAL A 282 8.43 5.77 -10.03
N LYS A 283 7.64 4.74 -9.72
CA LYS A 283 8.14 3.42 -9.33
C LYS A 283 7.65 2.35 -10.30
N LEU A 284 8.57 1.72 -10.99
CA LEU A 284 8.36 0.48 -11.73
C LEU A 284 8.67 -0.70 -10.81
N ILE A 285 7.70 -1.57 -10.60
CA ILE A 285 7.78 -2.66 -9.63
C ILE A 285 7.67 -3.98 -10.36
N TYR A 286 8.71 -4.81 -10.26
CA TYR A 286 8.86 -6.09 -10.95
C TYR A 286 8.95 -7.24 -9.93
N PRO A 287 7.84 -7.71 -9.34
CA PRO A 287 7.85 -8.91 -8.50
C PRO A 287 8.31 -10.12 -9.31
N LEU A 288 8.99 -11.09 -8.66
CA LEU A 288 9.50 -12.28 -9.35
C LEU A 288 8.43 -12.96 -10.22
N ARG A 289 7.23 -13.11 -9.69
CA ARG A 289 6.10 -13.73 -10.41
C ARG A 289 5.67 -12.96 -11.65
N TYR A 290 5.73 -11.62 -11.63
CA TYR A 290 5.39 -10.78 -12.79
C TYR A 290 6.46 -10.88 -13.87
N ARG A 291 7.73 -10.98 -13.47
CA ARG A 291 8.86 -11.08 -14.40
C ARG A 291 8.78 -12.31 -15.28
N PHE A 292 8.28 -13.46 -14.75
CA PHE A 292 8.06 -14.67 -15.56
C PHE A 292 7.07 -14.45 -16.72
N PHE A 293 6.16 -13.51 -16.59
CA PHE A 293 5.15 -13.19 -17.61
C PHE A 293 5.43 -11.87 -18.34
N GLY A 294 6.61 -11.27 -18.17
CA GLY A 294 6.95 -9.98 -18.78
C GLY A 294 6.06 -8.84 -18.32
N LEU A 295 5.58 -8.88 -17.06
CA LEU A 295 4.65 -7.93 -16.49
C LEU A 295 5.32 -7.03 -15.45
N THR A 296 4.76 -5.83 -15.30
CA THR A 296 5.18 -4.85 -14.29
C THR A 296 3.98 -4.09 -13.73
N LYS A 297 4.23 -3.40 -12.66
CA LYS A 297 3.31 -2.48 -12.02
C LYS A 297 3.96 -1.10 -11.97
N LEU A 298 3.21 -0.04 -12.34
CA LEU A 298 3.64 1.33 -12.20
C LEU A 298 2.86 2.01 -11.06
N SER A 299 3.59 2.63 -10.16
CA SER A 299 3.03 3.45 -9.10
C SER A 299 3.72 4.80 -9.09
N VAL A 300 2.98 5.85 -8.73
CA VAL A 300 3.53 7.19 -8.57
C VAL A 300 3.31 7.71 -7.15
N GLU A 301 4.18 8.57 -6.70
CA GLU A 301 4.02 9.32 -5.45
C GLU A 301 3.88 10.79 -5.76
N THR A 302 2.89 11.42 -5.13
CA THR A 302 2.62 12.85 -5.26
C THR A 302 2.89 13.56 -3.92
N LEU A 303 3.06 14.88 -3.96
CA LEU A 303 3.21 15.71 -2.77
C LEU A 303 1.92 15.70 -1.94
N THR A 304 1.73 14.69 -1.13
CA THR A 304 0.73 14.73 -0.06
C THR A 304 1.45 14.53 1.25
N ASN A 305 1.57 15.57 2.05
CA ASN A 305 2.08 15.42 3.41
C ASN A 305 1.13 14.49 4.18
N ASN A 306 1.71 13.45 4.76
CA ASN A 306 1.02 12.35 5.44
C ASN A 306 0.40 12.71 6.79
N VAL A 307 -0.32 13.79 6.87
CA VAL A 307 -1.20 14.05 8.02
C VAL A 307 -2.61 13.59 7.65
N SER A 308 -2.74 12.32 7.32
CA SER A 308 -4.07 11.68 7.27
C SER A 308 -4.39 11.19 8.68
N GLU A 309 -5.54 11.58 9.18
CA GLU A 309 -6.08 11.17 10.49
C GLU A 309 -6.36 9.66 10.56
N ASP A 310 -6.49 9.00 9.42
CA ASP A 310 -6.65 7.55 9.31
C ASP A 310 -5.29 6.87 9.15
N LEU A 311 -4.79 6.24 10.20
CA LEU A 311 -3.57 5.41 10.24
C LEU A 311 -3.50 4.33 9.14
N SER A 312 -4.62 3.99 8.52
CA SER A 312 -4.73 2.98 7.45
C SER A 312 -4.44 3.52 6.04
N GLU A 313 -4.42 4.84 5.81
CA GLU A 313 -4.28 5.45 4.48
C GLU A 313 -2.99 6.27 4.28
N GLN A 314 -1.98 6.05 5.10
CA GLN A 314 -0.67 6.74 5.04
C GLN A 314 0.14 6.51 3.74
N LYS A 315 -0.45 5.99 2.67
CA LYS A 315 0.27 5.74 1.42
C LYS A 315 -0.05 6.83 0.40
N SER A 316 0.89 7.75 0.23
CA SER A 316 0.94 8.69 -0.89
C SER A 316 1.19 8.00 -2.25
N THR A 317 1.36 6.67 -2.26
CA THR A 317 1.64 5.89 -3.46
C THR A 317 0.35 5.48 -4.17
N ILE A 318 0.15 5.96 -5.39
CA ILE A 318 -1.00 5.66 -6.24
C ILE A 318 -0.60 4.66 -7.31
N ASP A 319 -1.34 3.56 -7.43
CA ASP A 319 -1.14 2.57 -8.49
C ASP A 319 -1.79 3.08 -9.79
N VAL A 320 -0.97 3.62 -10.70
CA VAL A 320 -1.42 4.15 -12.00
C VAL A 320 -1.64 3.00 -13.00
N LEU A 321 -0.73 2.04 -13.04
CA LEU A 321 -0.84 0.83 -13.85
C LEU A 321 -0.69 -0.38 -12.93
N PRO A 322 -1.79 -1.00 -12.49
CA PRO A 322 -1.71 -2.10 -11.50
C PRO A 322 -1.08 -3.37 -12.08
N LEU A 323 -1.30 -3.67 -13.37
CA LEU A 323 -0.69 -4.78 -14.09
C LEU A 323 -0.69 -4.49 -15.58
N VAL A 324 0.50 -4.41 -16.17
CA VAL A 324 0.69 -4.20 -17.62
C VAL A 324 1.95 -4.93 -18.11
N LYS A 325 2.09 -5.09 -19.43
CA LYS A 325 3.32 -5.56 -20.05
C LYS A 325 4.45 -4.55 -19.86
N ASN A 326 5.69 -5.04 -19.74
CA ASN A 326 6.85 -4.19 -19.54
C ASN A 326 6.98 -3.10 -20.61
N ASP A 327 6.83 -3.48 -21.88
CA ASP A 327 6.97 -2.55 -23.02
C ASP A 327 5.90 -1.43 -22.96
N PHE A 328 4.68 -1.79 -22.58
CA PHE A 328 3.62 -0.80 -22.39
C PHE A 328 3.96 0.19 -21.26
N ALA A 329 4.46 -0.31 -20.11
CA ALA A 329 4.84 0.55 -19.00
C ALA A 329 6.00 1.48 -19.36
N GLN A 330 7.00 0.99 -20.11
CA GLN A 330 8.14 1.79 -20.57
C GLN A 330 7.67 2.90 -21.53
N ASN A 331 6.86 2.55 -22.52
CA ASN A 331 6.28 3.51 -23.45
C ASN A 331 5.38 4.54 -22.76
N PHE A 332 4.60 4.09 -21.75
CA PHE A 332 3.78 4.99 -20.96
C PHE A 332 4.63 6.00 -20.19
N VAL A 333 5.68 5.56 -19.52
CA VAL A 333 6.59 6.43 -18.75
C VAL A 333 7.29 7.43 -19.68
N LYS A 334 7.76 6.99 -20.86
CA LYS A 334 8.39 7.86 -21.85
C LYS A 334 7.41 8.91 -22.39
N ASN A 335 6.23 8.49 -22.85
CA ASN A 335 5.30 9.37 -23.58
C ASN A 335 4.45 10.26 -22.66
N ASN A 336 4.17 9.82 -21.41
CA ASN A 336 3.28 10.55 -20.52
C ASN A 336 4.01 11.22 -19.35
N LEU A 337 5.17 10.71 -18.94
CA LEU A 337 5.94 11.25 -17.81
C LEU A 337 7.29 11.86 -18.22
N GLY A 338 7.64 11.76 -19.50
CA GLY A 338 8.87 12.34 -20.04
C GLY A 338 10.17 11.69 -19.56
N ILE A 339 10.11 10.44 -19.03
CA ILE A 339 11.28 9.72 -18.53
C ILE A 339 11.65 8.63 -19.54
N ASP A 340 12.80 8.78 -20.19
CA ASP A 340 13.33 7.78 -21.13
C ASP A 340 14.16 6.73 -20.38
N LEU A 341 13.61 5.52 -20.22
CA LEU A 341 14.28 4.45 -19.48
C LEU A 341 15.57 3.98 -20.17
N GLU A 342 15.58 3.93 -21.52
CA GLU A 342 16.76 3.50 -22.29
C GLU A 342 17.94 4.46 -22.07
N TYR A 343 17.65 5.77 -22.02
CA TYR A 343 18.65 6.78 -21.69
C TYR A 343 19.24 6.54 -20.30
N TYR A 344 18.40 6.32 -19.27
CA TYR A 344 18.87 6.07 -17.90
C TYR A 344 19.55 4.71 -17.72
N GLU A 345 19.31 3.73 -18.59
CA GLU A 345 20.04 2.47 -18.62
C GLU A 345 21.43 2.62 -19.25
N SER A 346 21.61 3.56 -20.15
CA SER A 346 22.90 3.86 -20.78
C SER A 346 23.84 4.69 -19.88
N LEU A 347 23.32 5.35 -18.84
CA LEU A 347 24.13 6.12 -17.91
C LEU A 347 25.04 5.24 -17.06
N GLU A 348 26.19 5.80 -16.68
CA GLU A 348 27.07 5.14 -15.72
C GLU A 348 26.35 4.92 -14.38
N SER A 349 26.28 3.67 -13.96
CA SER A 349 25.60 3.29 -12.71
C SER A 349 26.59 2.87 -11.64
N GLU A 350 26.42 3.43 -10.45
CA GLU A 350 27.18 3.00 -9.27
C GLU A 350 26.47 1.81 -8.61
N LYS A 351 27.20 0.72 -8.37
CA LYS A 351 26.70 -0.54 -7.81
C LYS A 351 27.22 -0.78 -6.40
N ILE A 352 26.55 -1.66 -5.68
CA ILE A 352 27.03 -2.13 -4.37
C ILE A 352 28.42 -2.75 -4.55
N GLN A 353 29.35 -2.32 -3.73
CA GLN A 353 30.71 -2.82 -3.82
C GLN A 353 30.81 -4.31 -3.45
N ARG A 354 31.66 -5.06 -4.20
CA ARG A 354 31.89 -6.49 -3.94
C ARG A 354 32.40 -6.76 -2.51
N LYS A 355 33.10 -5.80 -1.90
CA LYS A 355 33.60 -5.85 -0.48
C LYS A 355 32.44 -5.99 0.52
N ALA A 356 31.22 -5.54 0.15
CA ALA A 356 30.02 -5.69 0.96
C ALA A 356 29.51 -7.15 1.08
N LYS A 357 29.92 -8.04 0.18
CA LYS A 357 29.47 -9.43 0.13
C LYS A 357 29.60 -10.17 1.47
N ILE A 358 30.77 -10.01 2.11
CA ILE A 358 31.04 -10.66 3.40
C ILE A 358 30.14 -10.10 4.51
N ALA A 359 29.92 -8.78 4.53
CA ALA A 359 29.02 -8.15 5.52
C ALA A 359 27.57 -8.60 5.35
N LEU A 360 27.09 -8.70 4.10
CA LEU A 360 25.76 -9.15 3.76
C LEU A 360 25.52 -10.62 4.15
N TYR A 361 26.49 -11.50 3.90
CA TYR A 361 26.37 -12.93 4.23
C TYR A 361 26.43 -13.18 5.74
N ARG A 362 27.34 -12.51 6.45
CA ARG A 362 27.37 -12.58 7.92
C ARG A 362 26.03 -12.14 8.54
N TRP A 363 25.44 -11.08 8.02
CA TRP A 363 24.13 -10.59 8.45
C TRP A 363 23.02 -11.59 8.15
N SER A 364 23.11 -12.35 7.04
CA SER A 364 22.17 -13.43 6.71
C SER A 364 22.26 -14.58 7.71
N LEU A 365 23.47 -15.00 8.06
CA LEU A 365 23.69 -16.06 9.06
C LEU A 365 23.08 -15.67 10.42
N PHE A 366 23.32 -14.45 10.86
CA PHE A 366 22.84 -13.98 12.15
C PHE A 366 21.31 -13.80 12.18
N ASN A 367 20.72 -13.18 11.16
CA ASN A 367 19.27 -12.90 11.13
C ASN A 367 18.40 -14.16 10.91
N CYS A 368 18.95 -15.21 10.33
CA CYS A 368 18.21 -16.46 10.13
C CYS A 368 18.25 -17.38 11.36
N SER A 369 19.06 -17.09 12.38
CA SER A 369 19.22 -17.97 13.55
C SER A 369 18.03 -17.97 14.54
N PRO A 370 17.29 -16.85 14.79
CA PRO A 370 16.28 -16.84 15.84
C PRO A 370 15.12 -17.82 15.59
N LEU A 371 14.63 -17.89 14.34
CA LEU A 371 13.45 -18.74 14.03
C LEU A 371 13.72 -20.24 14.25
N PRO A 372 14.80 -20.83 13.74
CA PRO A 372 15.15 -22.24 14.05
C PRO A 372 15.34 -22.52 15.54
N ILE A 373 15.94 -21.57 16.29
CA ILE A 373 16.10 -21.69 17.73
C ILE A 373 14.73 -21.74 18.43
N ILE A 374 13.80 -20.86 18.05
CA ILE A 374 12.43 -20.85 18.57
C ILE A 374 11.71 -22.17 18.22
N VAL A 375 11.83 -22.64 16.97
CA VAL A 375 11.23 -23.90 16.54
C VAL A 375 11.80 -25.07 17.34
N PHE A 376 13.11 -25.11 17.54
CA PHE A 376 13.73 -26.13 18.38
C PHE A 376 13.20 -26.09 19.82
N ALA A 377 13.11 -24.90 20.42
CA ALA A 377 12.59 -24.73 21.77
C ALA A 377 11.11 -25.20 21.86
N ILE A 378 10.27 -24.84 20.90
CA ILE A 378 8.88 -25.33 20.85
C ILE A 378 8.83 -26.86 20.76
N LEU A 379 9.59 -27.47 19.85
CA LEU A 379 9.65 -28.93 19.70
C LEU A 379 10.17 -29.63 20.97
N TYR A 380 11.07 -28.96 21.69
CA TYR A 380 11.64 -29.48 22.93
C TYR A 380 10.62 -29.45 24.09
N PHE A 381 9.98 -28.29 24.32
CA PHE A 381 9.07 -28.06 25.46
C PHE A 381 7.64 -28.56 25.21
N ALA A 382 7.20 -28.74 23.98
CA ALA A 382 5.85 -29.21 23.64
C ALA A 382 5.64 -30.72 23.85
N ASN A 383 6.59 -31.43 24.45
CA ASN A 383 6.54 -32.90 24.70
C ASN A 383 6.13 -33.74 23.46
N ILE A 384 6.54 -33.26 22.27
CA ILE A 384 6.32 -34.00 21.03
C ILE A 384 7.18 -35.27 21.09
N ASP A 385 6.59 -36.43 20.84
CA ASP A 385 7.21 -37.73 20.95
C ASP A 385 8.17 -38.01 19.77
N LEU A 386 9.17 -37.13 19.62
CA LEU A 386 10.25 -37.24 18.64
C LEU A 386 11.58 -37.32 19.39
N LYS A 387 12.48 -38.21 18.93
CA LYS A 387 13.84 -38.27 19.46
C LYS A 387 14.52 -36.92 19.32
N LEU A 388 15.37 -36.55 20.29
CA LEU A 388 16.07 -35.27 20.34
C LEU A 388 16.86 -34.97 19.05
N GLU A 389 17.44 -36.01 18.48
CA GLU A 389 18.20 -35.94 17.22
C GLU A 389 17.33 -35.42 16.06
N TYR A 390 16.08 -35.89 15.93
CA TYR A 390 15.16 -35.42 14.88
C TYR A 390 14.67 -34.00 15.12
N LYS A 391 14.48 -33.57 16.37
CA LYS A 391 14.14 -32.18 16.73
C LYS A 391 15.28 -31.23 16.33
N PHE A 392 16.53 -31.63 16.61
CA PHE A 392 17.71 -30.88 16.24
C PHE A 392 17.90 -30.85 14.71
N LEU A 393 17.79 -31.99 14.04
CA LEU A 393 18.00 -32.10 12.59
C LEU A 393 16.95 -31.28 11.80
N SER A 394 15.69 -31.29 12.23
CA SER A 394 14.63 -30.47 11.60
C SER A 394 14.88 -28.97 11.76
N SER A 395 15.31 -28.54 12.94
CA SER A 395 15.67 -27.15 13.20
C SER A 395 16.89 -26.71 12.38
N LEU A 396 17.91 -27.57 12.28
CA LEU A 396 19.11 -27.33 11.46
C LEU A 396 18.76 -27.27 9.97
N ALA A 397 17.90 -28.17 9.48
CA ALA A 397 17.43 -28.15 8.10
C ALA A 397 16.70 -26.83 7.77
N LEU A 398 15.82 -26.38 8.67
CA LEU A 398 15.14 -25.09 8.55
C LEU A 398 16.15 -23.93 8.50
N TYR A 399 17.15 -23.93 9.36
CA TYR A 399 18.22 -22.93 9.36
C TYR A 399 18.95 -22.87 8.02
N LEU A 400 19.37 -24.02 7.49
CA LEU A 400 20.08 -24.12 6.22
C LEU A 400 19.23 -23.60 5.04
N VAL A 401 17.93 -23.93 5.02
CA VAL A 401 17.01 -23.42 4.01
C VAL A 401 16.87 -21.90 4.09
N LEU A 402 16.69 -21.34 5.28
CA LEU A 402 16.57 -19.89 5.48
C LEU A 402 17.84 -19.14 5.10
N VAL A 403 19.02 -19.68 5.48
CA VAL A 403 20.32 -19.10 5.13
C VAL A 403 20.55 -19.15 3.64
N SER A 404 20.28 -20.28 2.98
CA SER A 404 20.39 -20.43 1.52
C SER A 404 19.51 -19.44 0.77
N TYR A 405 18.24 -19.32 1.18
CA TYR A 405 17.32 -18.31 0.64
C TYR A 405 17.84 -16.88 0.85
N SER A 406 18.30 -16.57 2.06
CA SER A 406 18.84 -15.24 2.37
C SER A 406 20.08 -14.91 1.54
N ILE A 407 21.00 -15.85 1.35
CA ILE A 407 22.19 -15.69 0.50
C ILE A 407 21.79 -15.47 -0.96
N LEU A 408 20.82 -16.24 -1.48
CA LEU A 408 20.29 -16.02 -2.82
C LEU A 408 19.76 -14.59 -2.99
N VAL A 409 18.91 -14.12 -2.08
CA VAL A 409 18.38 -12.75 -2.10
C VAL A 409 19.51 -11.72 -2.08
N LYS A 410 20.55 -11.93 -1.28
CA LYS A 410 21.71 -11.00 -1.21
C LYS A 410 22.55 -11.01 -2.49
N ASN A 411 22.72 -12.15 -3.14
CA ASN A 411 23.40 -12.24 -4.43
C ASN A 411 22.62 -11.46 -5.51
N TYR A 412 21.28 -11.62 -5.55
CA TYR A 412 20.47 -10.82 -6.45
C TYR A 412 20.51 -9.32 -6.11
N MET A 413 20.54 -8.97 -4.83
CA MET A 413 20.69 -7.58 -4.38
C MET A 413 22.01 -6.97 -4.87
N LEU A 414 23.12 -7.71 -4.82
CA LEU A 414 24.43 -7.28 -5.35
C LEU A 414 24.41 -7.08 -6.87
N LYS A 415 23.57 -7.85 -7.58
CA LYS A 415 23.46 -7.78 -9.04
C LYS A 415 22.61 -6.61 -9.51
N TYR A 416 21.49 -6.33 -8.83
CA TYR A 416 20.46 -5.41 -9.33
C TYR A 416 20.44 -4.06 -8.64
N ASN A 417 21.07 -3.91 -7.45
CA ASN A 417 21.07 -2.61 -6.81
C ASN A 417 22.10 -1.68 -7.46
N GLU A 418 21.60 -0.63 -8.04
CA GLU A 418 22.37 0.39 -8.73
C GLU A 418 21.73 1.76 -8.60
N LEU A 419 22.53 2.80 -8.63
CA LEU A 419 22.12 4.19 -8.70
C LEU A 419 22.75 4.81 -9.93
N SER A 420 21.94 5.43 -10.78
CA SER A 420 22.37 6.36 -11.82
C SER A 420 21.60 7.66 -11.67
N TYR A 421 22.11 8.77 -12.15
CA TYR A 421 21.48 10.07 -12.06
C TYR A 421 21.93 10.99 -13.19
N ASP A 422 21.06 11.93 -13.49
CA ASP A 422 21.36 13.07 -14.35
C ASP A 422 20.90 14.37 -13.67
N ARG A 423 20.80 15.47 -14.40
CA ARG A 423 20.32 16.76 -13.89
C ARG A 423 18.83 16.78 -13.51
N HIS A 424 18.05 15.81 -13.96
CA HIS A 424 16.59 15.79 -13.82
C HIS A 424 16.12 14.75 -12.80
N TYR A 425 16.67 13.54 -12.85
CA TYR A 425 16.21 12.41 -12.05
C TYR A 425 17.35 11.57 -11.48
N PHE A 426 17.12 11.05 -10.27
CA PHE A 426 17.78 9.89 -9.74
C PHE A 426 17.02 8.63 -10.16
N LYS A 427 17.70 7.70 -10.82
CA LYS A 427 17.22 6.34 -11.05
C LYS A 427 17.86 5.44 -10.00
N ASN A 428 17.09 4.95 -9.07
CA ASN A 428 17.50 3.99 -8.06
C ASN A 428 16.83 2.64 -8.33
N THR A 429 17.61 1.66 -8.77
CA THR A 429 17.14 0.28 -8.90
C THR A 429 17.60 -0.49 -7.68
N PHE A 430 16.66 -1.07 -6.95
CA PHE A 430 16.96 -1.86 -5.76
C PHE A 430 16.06 -3.08 -5.66
N MET A 431 16.55 -4.08 -4.95
CA MET A 431 15.83 -5.31 -4.71
C MET A 431 15.36 -5.39 -3.26
N ARG A 432 14.06 -5.63 -3.11
CA ARG A 432 13.45 -5.92 -1.82
C ARG A 432 12.81 -7.31 -1.87
N GLN A 433 13.36 -8.27 -1.11
CA GLN A 433 13.03 -9.69 -1.22
C GLN A 433 13.29 -10.17 -2.66
N LEU A 434 12.33 -10.65 -3.40
CA LEU A 434 12.48 -11.09 -4.79
C LEU A 434 11.82 -10.11 -5.79
N THR A 435 11.53 -8.88 -5.34
CA THR A 435 10.93 -7.82 -6.14
C THR A 435 12.00 -6.80 -6.52
N ILE A 436 12.20 -6.53 -7.79
CA ILE A 436 13.03 -5.44 -8.29
C ILE A 436 12.14 -4.20 -8.36
N ILE A 437 12.63 -3.08 -7.86
CA ILE A 437 11.97 -1.79 -7.89
C ILE A 437 12.92 -0.80 -8.54
N THR A 438 12.51 -0.20 -9.64
CA THR A 438 13.20 0.93 -10.26
C THR A 438 12.41 2.20 -9.95
N GLU A 439 13.01 3.10 -9.20
CA GLU A 439 12.43 4.33 -8.72
C GLU A 439 13.13 5.53 -9.35
N PHE A 440 12.34 6.44 -9.90
CA PHE A 440 12.81 7.73 -10.43
C PHE A 440 12.35 8.83 -9.50
N ILE A 441 13.28 9.64 -8.97
CA ILE A 441 13.00 10.78 -8.09
C ILE A 441 13.56 12.04 -8.74
N LYS A 442 12.77 13.13 -8.80
CA LYS A 442 13.22 14.43 -9.34
C LYS A 442 14.36 15.00 -8.50
N VAL A 443 15.48 15.37 -9.12
CA VAL A 443 16.65 15.95 -8.45
C VAL A 443 16.30 17.20 -7.64
N LYS A 444 15.48 18.09 -8.20
CA LYS A 444 14.99 19.31 -7.53
C LYS A 444 14.24 19.08 -6.22
N LYS A 445 13.95 17.83 -5.88
CA LYS A 445 13.21 17.41 -4.66
C LYS A 445 14.12 16.77 -3.61
N VAL A 446 15.41 16.66 -3.87
CA VAL A 446 16.37 16.17 -2.89
C VAL A 446 16.62 17.26 -1.83
N GLY A 447 16.41 16.88 -0.57
CA GLY A 447 16.59 17.79 0.56
C GLY A 447 17.95 17.59 1.24
N THR A 448 18.29 16.36 1.59
CA THR A 448 19.53 16.06 2.31
C THR A 448 20.11 14.72 1.90
N ILE A 449 21.46 14.65 1.90
CA ILE A 449 22.21 13.42 1.69
C ILE A 449 22.94 13.08 2.99
N ASN A 450 22.55 11.97 3.63
CA ASN A 450 23.13 11.53 4.89
C ASN A 450 23.90 10.22 4.70
N SER A 451 24.97 10.03 5.46
CA SER A 451 25.68 8.76 5.50
C SER A 451 25.73 8.20 6.93
N LYS A 452 25.56 6.89 7.06
CA LYS A 452 25.73 6.15 8.30
C LYS A 452 26.74 5.03 8.10
N THR A 453 27.68 4.90 8.99
CA THR A 453 28.64 3.80 8.99
C THR A 453 28.73 3.21 10.40
N ASN A 454 29.14 1.96 10.51
CA ASN A 454 29.51 1.32 11.76
C ASN A 454 30.98 0.87 11.70
N TYR A 455 31.53 0.46 12.83
CA TYR A 455 32.92 0.05 12.95
C TYR A 455 33.36 -0.97 11.89
N PHE A 456 32.56 -2.00 11.65
CA PHE A 456 32.88 -3.07 10.67
C PHE A 456 32.77 -2.59 9.22
N MET A 457 31.90 -1.63 8.95
CA MET A 457 31.76 -1.02 7.62
C MET A 457 32.87 -0.04 7.37
N SER A 458 33.24 0.77 8.37
CA SER A 458 34.34 1.74 8.29
C SER A 458 35.67 1.07 7.95
N LYS A 459 36.00 -0.08 8.58
CA LYS A 459 37.19 -0.87 8.22
C LYS A 459 37.24 -1.31 6.76
N ARG A 460 36.14 -1.34 6.05
CA ARG A 460 36.03 -1.75 4.65
C ARG A 460 35.72 -0.59 3.72
N ASN A 461 35.77 0.63 4.22
CA ASN A 461 35.40 1.84 3.50
C ASN A 461 33.98 1.81 2.94
N LEU A 462 33.01 1.30 3.73
CA LEU A 462 31.59 1.17 3.36
C LEU A 462 30.74 2.09 4.22
N ALA A 463 29.66 2.61 3.62
CA ALA A 463 28.63 3.39 4.31
C ALA A 463 27.23 3.04 3.78
N HIS A 464 26.21 3.35 4.57
CA HIS A 464 24.85 3.46 4.12
C HIS A 464 24.59 4.93 3.82
N ILE A 465 24.20 5.23 2.59
CA ILE A 465 23.86 6.59 2.15
C ILE A 465 22.34 6.66 2.04
N SER A 466 21.74 7.70 2.60
CA SER A 466 20.32 8.00 2.44
C SER A 466 20.15 9.36 1.81
N ILE A 467 19.45 9.41 0.70
CA ILE A 467 19.07 10.63 0.00
C ILE A 467 17.60 10.89 0.38
N ASN A 468 17.37 11.89 1.20
CA ASN A 468 16.02 12.22 1.66
C ASN A 468 15.41 13.23 0.72
N SER A 469 14.19 12.96 0.30
CA SER A 469 13.44 13.80 -0.62
C SER A 469 12.43 14.66 0.16
N ILE A 470 12.29 15.93 -0.23
CA ILE A 470 11.34 16.85 0.38
C ILE A 470 9.93 16.50 -0.11
N GLY A 471 9.03 16.22 0.83
CA GLY A 471 7.61 15.97 0.53
C GLY A 471 7.28 14.58 -0.01
N VAL A 472 8.22 13.63 0.05
CA VAL A 472 8.01 12.22 -0.32
C VAL A 472 8.41 11.32 0.83
N ASN A 473 7.65 10.26 1.08
CA ASN A 473 8.01 9.26 2.10
C ASN A 473 9.07 8.26 1.65
N SER A 474 9.52 8.35 0.42
CA SER A 474 10.50 7.44 -0.14
C SER A 474 11.88 8.07 -0.13
N ASP A 475 12.63 7.81 0.94
CA ASP A 475 14.06 8.05 0.95
C ASP A 475 14.77 7.00 0.08
N ILE A 476 15.68 7.43 -0.78
CA ILE A 476 16.61 6.49 -1.43
C ILE A 476 17.58 5.99 -0.38
N LYS A 477 17.58 4.67 -0.14
CA LYS A 477 18.47 4.03 0.85
C LYS A 477 19.48 3.15 0.14
N LEU A 478 20.66 3.69 -0.07
CA LEU A 478 21.80 3.00 -0.65
C LEU A 478 22.56 2.28 0.46
N LYS A 479 22.57 0.95 0.42
CA LYS A 479 23.22 0.13 1.45
C LYS A 479 24.55 -0.41 0.94
N TYR A 480 25.60 -0.23 1.75
CA TYR A 480 26.94 -0.77 1.49
C TYR A 480 27.64 -0.18 0.24
N TYR A 481 27.49 1.12 0.03
CA TYR A 481 28.24 1.87 -0.98
C TYR A 481 29.59 2.33 -0.41
N ASP A 482 30.47 2.80 -1.30
CA ASP A 482 31.72 3.41 -0.89
C ASP A 482 31.51 4.66 -0.02
N ARG A 483 32.31 4.85 1.01
CA ARG A 483 32.19 5.98 1.93
C ARG A 483 32.38 7.32 1.22
N GLY A 484 33.30 7.40 0.27
CA GLY A 484 33.57 8.61 -0.53
C GLY A 484 32.46 8.94 -1.54
N TYR A 485 31.52 8.01 -1.79
CA TYR A 485 30.46 8.25 -2.75
C TYR A 485 29.50 9.37 -2.32
N LYS A 486 29.32 9.59 -1.01
CA LYS A 486 28.55 10.73 -0.50
C LYS A 486 29.14 12.05 -0.98
N GLU A 487 30.47 12.22 -0.84
CA GLU A 487 31.16 13.44 -1.23
C GLU A 487 31.14 13.68 -2.74
N LYS A 488 31.14 12.58 -3.54
CA LYS A 488 30.94 12.65 -4.99
C LYS A 488 29.55 13.18 -5.31
N LEU A 489 28.50 12.60 -4.69
CA LEU A 489 27.13 13.07 -4.86
C LEU A 489 26.95 14.54 -4.46
N GLU A 490 27.47 14.93 -3.30
CA GLU A 490 27.36 16.32 -2.84
C GLU A 490 28.06 17.29 -3.79
N ARG A 491 29.23 16.98 -4.32
CA ARG A 491 29.93 17.79 -5.32
C ARG A 491 29.13 17.93 -6.61
N ASP A 492 28.62 16.81 -7.12
CA ASP A 492 27.89 16.79 -8.39
C ASP A 492 26.58 17.60 -8.29
N PHE A 493 26.00 17.74 -7.08
CA PHE A 493 24.79 18.53 -6.83
C PHE A 493 25.04 19.97 -6.45
N ILE A 494 26.02 20.28 -5.59
CA ILE A 494 26.37 21.64 -5.19
C ILE A 494 26.92 22.43 -6.39
N VAL A 495 27.74 21.79 -7.23
CA VAL A 495 28.27 22.45 -8.45
C VAL A 495 27.17 22.71 -9.48
N SER A 496 26.09 21.93 -9.50
CA SER A 496 24.96 22.18 -10.40
C SER A 496 24.07 23.36 -9.97
N GLU A 497 24.04 23.72 -8.68
CA GLU A 497 23.28 24.88 -8.18
C GLU A 497 24.06 26.18 -8.28
N VAL A 498 25.39 26.16 -8.18
CA VAL A 498 26.24 27.37 -8.24
C VAL A 498 26.51 27.82 -9.68
N GLY A 499 26.15 27.01 -10.68
CA GLY A 499 26.32 27.32 -12.11
C GLY A 499 25.18 28.13 -12.75
N TYR A 500 24.23 28.67 -11.98
CA TYR A 500 23.17 29.52 -12.42
C TYR A 500 23.15 30.86 -11.61
N GLU A 501 24.23 31.65 -11.70
CA GLU A 501 24.19 33.08 -11.58
C GLU A 501 24.58 33.73 -12.92
#